data_e9a448d4723b3557c99e0c145aa8f940
#
_entry.id   e9a448d4723b3557c99e0c145aa8f940
#
_cell.length_a   1.000
_cell.length_b   1.000
_cell.length_c   1.000
_cell.angle_alpha   90.00
_cell.angle_beta   90.00
_cell.angle_gamma   90.00
#
_symmetry.space_group_name_H-M   'P 1'
#
loop_
_entity.id
_entity.type
_entity.pdbx_description
1 polymer ?
#
loop_
_entity_poly.entity_id
_entity_poly.type
_entity_poly.pdbx_seq_one_letter_code
_entity_poly.pdbx_strand_id
1 'polypeptide(L)'
;MDKISASVLLKGLAPEGFADEAAIDLVTTDSREVRPGCIFVAFPGEKFDGHDFAAKALEEGAEYVVLNHPVKDVPTGKCFLCPDSYRAMMMMGANYRRQFSPKVVGVTGSVGKTTTKQMTYAAIAGFGNTIKTEGNQNNELGLPRTMFRIGKETEYAVVEMGMSHRGEIERLSRCARPDVGIITCIGVSHIGNLGSQENICKAKLEICEGLPNGAPLVLNGDDPFLRAAKLPEHVHPVWFSLGDENADVCALNIRQEDDGMTFTLEDREEDTTEVHIPAMGRHNVANALAAYAAATRLGLNAKRVIAGLSQFQQTGMRQKVVHSKGVDVIEDCYNANPDSMKAALAMFKEYPCKRRFALLGDMLELGEISPEAHETVGKQAAEYGVDFLVAYGPEAKRTAQAAAAAGVEARHVDTYREAAELLLARMQPGDALLVKASRGMALEKVLEIFYNEKK
;
A
#
# COMPACT_ATOMS: atom_id res chain seq x y z
N MET A 1 -19.90 -3.33 10.77
CA MET A 1 -20.29 -4.43 9.86
C MET A 1 -21.80 -4.68 9.89
N ASP A 2 -22.36 -5.25 8.83
CA ASP A 2 -23.74 -5.72 8.86
C ASP A 2 -23.88 -6.89 9.84
N LYS A 3 -25.06 -7.03 10.47
CA LYS A 3 -25.33 -8.12 11.41
C LYS A 3 -25.31 -9.47 10.73
N ILE A 4 -24.61 -10.43 11.31
CA ILE A 4 -24.49 -11.81 10.85
C ILE A 4 -24.52 -12.74 12.04
N SER A 5 -25.03 -13.99 11.88
CA SER A 5 -25.06 -14.94 13.00
C SER A 5 -23.66 -15.39 13.42
N ALA A 6 -23.50 -15.63 14.71
CA ALA A 6 -22.25 -16.13 15.28
C ALA A 6 -21.82 -17.47 14.63
N SER A 7 -22.79 -18.35 14.32
CA SER A 7 -22.54 -19.63 13.65
C SER A 7 -21.89 -19.49 12.29
N VAL A 8 -22.29 -18.50 11.50
CA VAL A 8 -21.67 -18.20 10.19
C VAL A 8 -20.28 -17.61 10.37
N LEU A 9 -20.14 -16.62 11.26
CA LEU A 9 -18.89 -15.90 11.43
C LEU A 9 -17.77 -16.77 12.01
N LEU A 10 -18.13 -17.62 12.99
CA LEU A 10 -17.21 -18.52 13.70
C LEU A 10 -17.02 -19.89 13.02
N LYS A 11 -17.55 -20.08 11.81
CA LYS A 11 -17.40 -21.34 11.08
C LYS A 11 -15.92 -21.70 10.91
N GLY A 12 -15.55 -22.91 11.35
CA GLY A 12 -14.17 -23.41 11.36
C GLY A 12 -13.33 -23.00 12.56
N LEU A 13 -13.83 -22.10 13.42
CA LEU A 13 -13.30 -21.81 14.75
C LEU A 13 -14.12 -22.50 15.84
N ALA A 14 -15.43 -22.46 15.69
CA ALA A 14 -16.35 -23.17 16.56
C ALA A 14 -16.37 -24.67 16.27
N PRO A 15 -16.75 -25.52 17.27
CA PRO A 15 -16.93 -26.95 17.09
C PRO A 15 -17.97 -27.27 16.01
N GLU A 16 -17.87 -28.46 15.42
CA GLU A 16 -18.85 -28.94 14.47
C GLU A 16 -20.25 -29.03 15.14
N GLY A 17 -21.27 -28.53 14.42
CA GLY A 17 -22.64 -28.45 14.96
C GLY A 17 -22.93 -27.20 15.78
N PHE A 18 -22.00 -26.27 15.96
CA PHE A 18 -22.28 -24.99 16.60
C PHE A 18 -23.28 -24.18 15.74
N ALA A 19 -24.45 -23.86 16.36
CA ALA A 19 -25.61 -23.27 15.69
C ALA A 19 -26.18 -22.12 16.54
N ASP A 20 -25.35 -21.10 16.85
CA ASP A 20 -25.80 -19.93 17.60
C ASP A 20 -26.13 -18.79 16.62
N GLU A 21 -27.36 -18.29 16.72
CA GLU A 21 -27.92 -17.22 15.90
C GLU A 21 -27.73 -15.82 16.53
N ALA A 22 -26.91 -15.70 17.59
CA ALA A 22 -26.56 -14.40 18.15
C ALA A 22 -26.04 -13.45 17.03
N ALA A 23 -26.61 -12.26 16.97
CA ALA A 23 -26.34 -11.30 15.93
C ALA A 23 -25.05 -10.54 16.24
N ILE A 24 -24.00 -10.80 15.47
CA ILE A 24 -22.70 -10.14 15.59
C ILE A 24 -22.60 -8.99 14.61
N ASP A 25 -22.25 -7.80 15.10
CA ASP A 25 -22.07 -6.59 14.26
C ASP A 25 -20.70 -5.90 14.47
N LEU A 26 -19.82 -6.51 15.26
CA LEU A 26 -18.44 -6.06 15.46
C LEU A 26 -17.51 -7.24 15.75
N VAL A 27 -16.36 -7.25 15.12
CA VAL A 27 -15.19 -8.05 15.51
C VAL A 27 -14.08 -7.07 15.86
N THR A 28 -13.62 -7.07 17.10
CA THR A 28 -12.60 -6.14 17.57
C THR A 28 -11.44 -6.83 18.27
N THR A 29 -10.28 -6.20 18.21
CA THR A 29 -9.08 -6.57 18.97
C THR A 29 -8.74 -5.52 20.04
N ASP A 30 -9.54 -4.45 20.12
CA ASP A 30 -9.39 -3.36 21.10
C ASP A 30 -10.42 -3.54 22.21
N SER A 31 -9.96 -3.80 23.43
CA SER A 31 -10.83 -3.97 24.59
C SER A 31 -11.68 -2.75 24.90
N ARG A 32 -11.31 -1.57 24.42
CA ARG A 32 -12.07 -0.32 24.61
C ARG A 32 -13.28 -0.20 23.68
N GLU A 33 -13.34 -1.01 22.62
CA GLU A 33 -14.45 -1.05 21.66
C GLU A 33 -15.46 -2.15 21.98
N VAL A 34 -15.22 -2.92 23.05
CA VAL A 34 -16.09 -4.03 23.44
C VAL A 34 -17.48 -3.50 23.81
N ARG A 35 -18.51 -4.17 23.30
CA ARG A 35 -19.93 -3.87 23.52
C ARG A 35 -20.79 -5.07 23.18
N PRO A 36 -22.09 -5.09 23.59
CA PRO A 36 -23.03 -6.15 23.18
C PRO A 36 -23.05 -6.34 21.65
N GLY A 37 -23.10 -7.59 21.21
CA GLY A 37 -23.07 -7.97 19.79
C GLY A 37 -21.68 -8.02 19.18
N CYS A 38 -20.60 -7.97 19.97
CA CYS A 38 -19.24 -8.10 19.45
C CYS A 38 -18.61 -9.47 19.73
N ILE A 39 -17.57 -9.79 18.93
CA ILE A 39 -16.56 -10.81 19.22
C ILE A 39 -15.26 -10.10 19.52
N PHE A 40 -14.67 -10.38 20.68
CA PHE A 40 -13.34 -9.88 21.03
C PHE A 40 -12.28 -10.93 20.69
N VAL A 41 -11.24 -10.53 19.95
CA VAL A 41 -10.12 -11.39 19.57
C VAL A 41 -8.88 -10.94 20.33
N ALA A 42 -8.39 -11.80 21.22
CA ALA A 42 -7.17 -11.52 21.97
C ALA A 42 -5.91 -11.75 21.12
N PHE A 43 -5.01 -10.77 21.13
CA PHE A 43 -3.69 -10.89 20.54
C PHE A 43 -2.64 -10.87 21.64
N PRO A 44 -1.67 -11.79 21.63
CA PRO A 44 -0.52 -11.69 22.51
C PRO A 44 0.33 -10.47 22.12
N GLY A 45 0.78 -9.71 23.08
CA GLY A 45 1.61 -8.54 22.87
C GLY A 45 2.74 -8.43 23.90
N GLU A 46 3.83 -7.78 23.55
CA GLU A 46 5.01 -7.64 24.41
C GLU A 46 4.76 -6.79 25.66
N LYS A 47 3.89 -5.75 25.54
CA LYS A 47 3.59 -4.82 26.64
C LYS A 47 2.24 -5.07 27.28
N PHE A 48 1.27 -5.52 26.50
CA PHE A 48 -0.10 -5.79 26.93
C PHE A 48 -0.56 -7.06 26.22
N ASP A 49 -0.97 -8.07 26.97
CA ASP A 49 -1.56 -9.28 26.43
C ASP A 49 -3.07 -9.09 26.34
N GLY A 50 -3.64 -9.25 25.14
CA GLY A 50 -5.09 -9.16 24.91
C GLY A 50 -5.88 -10.19 25.73
N HIS A 51 -5.26 -11.30 26.12
CA HIS A 51 -5.87 -12.35 26.92
C HIS A 51 -6.23 -11.89 28.33
N ASP A 52 -5.52 -10.92 28.89
CA ASP A 52 -5.82 -10.33 30.21
C ASP A 52 -7.16 -9.59 30.23
N PHE A 53 -7.68 -9.21 29.07
CA PHE A 53 -8.95 -8.51 28.92
C PHE A 53 -10.14 -9.42 28.59
N ALA A 54 -9.91 -10.73 28.38
CA ALA A 54 -10.94 -11.63 27.87
C ALA A 54 -12.15 -11.79 28.80
N ALA A 55 -11.92 -11.98 30.09
CA ALA A 55 -13.01 -12.10 31.09
C ALA A 55 -13.80 -10.78 31.15
N LYS A 56 -13.11 -9.64 31.24
CA LYS A 56 -13.72 -8.32 31.26
C LYS A 56 -14.52 -8.04 29.96
N ALA A 57 -14.03 -8.46 28.81
CA ALA A 57 -14.75 -8.31 27.55
C ALA A 57 -16.12 -9.01 27.57
N LEU A 58 -16.22 -10.21 28.18
CA LEU A 58 -17.48 -10.89 28.35
C LEU A 58 -18.41 -10.16 29.36
N GLU A 59 -17.85 -9.61 30.43
CA GLU A 59 -18.60 -8.79 31.39
C GLU A 59 -19.15 -7.51 30.75
N GLU A 60 -18.41 -6.90 29.83
CA GLU A 60 -18.80 -5.70 29.07
C GLU A 60 -19.75 -6.02 27.90
N GLY A 61 -20.09 -7.30 27.68
CA GLY A 61 -21.12 -7.73 26.75
C GLY A 61 -20.63 -8.34 25.43
N ALA A 62 -19.34 -8.69 25.31
CA ALA A 62 -18.92 -9.50 24.17
C ALA A 62 -19.70 -10.82 24.14
N GLU A 63 -20.23 -11.18 22.97
CA GLU A 63 -20.93 -12.46 22.82
C GLU A 63 -19.99 -13.65 22.95
N TYR A 64 -18.78 -13.48 22.39
CA TYR A 64 -17.71 -14.48 22.39
C TYR A 64 -16.35 -13.82 22.47
N VAL A 65 -15.38 -14.61 22.97
CA VAL A 65 -13.95 -14.29 22.89
C VAL A 65 -13.21 -15.36 22.10
N VAL A 66 -12.22 -14.94 21.30
CA VAL A 66 -11.30 -15.84 20.58
C VAL A 66 -9.91 -15.68 21.18
N LEU A 67 -9.34 -16.79 21.65
CA LEU A 67 -8.12 -16.83 22.45
C LEU A 67 -7.12 -17.84 21.87
N ASN A 68 -5.82 -17.64 22.14
CA ASN A 68 -4.79 -18.60 21.78
C ASN A 68 -4.66 -19.75 22.80
N HIS A 69 -5.04 -19.52 24.04
CA HIS A 69 -4.99 -20.46 25.15
C HIS A 69 -6.14 -20.20 26.13
N PRO A 70 -6.52 -21.18 26.96
CA PRO A 70 -7.54 -20.97 27.99
C PRO A 70 -7.13 -19.88 28.99
N VAL A 71 -8.08 -19.02 29.35
CA VAL A 71 -7.92 -17.95 30.34
C VAL A 71 -8.80 -18.25 31.53
N LYS A 72 -8.28 -18.01 32.74
CA LYS A 72 -9.07 -18.14 33.99
C LYS A 72 -10.26 -17.21 33.93
N ASP A 73 -11.37 -17.66 34.54
CA ASP A 73 -12.65 -16.93 34.64
C ASP A 73 -13.35 -16.67 33.28
N VAL A 74 -12.91 -17.31 32.19
CA VAL A 74 -13.58 -17.30 30.88
C VAL A 74 -14.34 -18.62 30.71
N PRO A 75 -15.70 -18.60 30.59
CA PRO A 75 -16.51 -19.79 30.39
C PRO A 75 -16.19 -20.48 29.04
N THR A 76 -16.06 -21.82 29.06
CA THR A 76 -15.76 -22.59 27.83
C THR A 76 -16.80 -22.45 26.73
N GLY A 77 -18.08 -22.21 27.07
CA GLY A 77 -19.15 -21.97 26.10
C GLY A 77 -19.15 -20.59 25.47
N LYS A 78 -18.30 -19.67 25.95
CA LYS A 78 -18.14 -18.30 25.44
C LYS A 78 -16.75 -18.05 24.81
N CYS A 79 -15.93 -19.09 24.73
CA CYS A 79 -14.55 -19.01 24.28
C CYS A 79 -14.29 -19.99 23.14
N PHE A 80 -13.64 -19.48 22.07
CA PHE A 80 -13.12 -20.31 21.00
C PHE A 80 -11.59 -20.22 20.99
N LEU A 81 -10.94 -21.38 21.00
CA LEU A 81 -9.49 -21.47 20.99
C LEU A 81 -8.96 -21.58 19.55
N CYS A 82 -8.06 -20.70 19.19
CA CYS A 82 -7.32 -20.75 17.94
C CYS A 82 -5.84 -20.44 18.24
N PRO A 83 -4.90 -21.32 17.93
CA PRO A 83 -3.48 -21.13 18.25
C PRO A 83 -2.88 -19.84 17.68
N ASP A 84 -3.54 -19.26 16.66
CA ASP A 84 -3.07 -18.06 15.96
C ASP A 84 -4.25 -17.07 15.77
N SER A 85 -4.17 -15.92 16.45
CA SER A 85 -5.18 -14.87 16.37
C SER A 85 -5.29 -14.25 14.96
N TYR A 86 -4.18 -14.17 14.21
CA TYR A 86 -4.21 -13.71 12.82
C TYR A 86 -5.04 -14.66 11.96
N ARG A 87 -4.82 -15.96 12.12
CA ARG A 87 -5.62 -16.99 11.44
C ARG A 87 -7.10 -16.89 11.81
N ALA A 88 -7.44 -16.67 13.06
CA ALA A 88 -8.81 -16.48 13.49
C ALA A 88 -9.47 -15.27 12.83
N MET A 89 -8.77 -14.12 12.79
CA MET A 89 -9.23 -12.92 12.11
C MET A 89 -9.45 -13.16 10.61
N MET A 90 -8.51 -13.83 9.95
CA MET A 90 -8.60 -14.17 8.52
C MET A 90 -9.78 -15.10 8.23
N MET A 91 -10.04 -16.10 9.08
CA MET A 91 -11.18 -17.02 8.94
C MET A 91 -12.51 -16.28 9.08
N MET A 92 -12.66 -15.44 10.12
CA MET A 92 -13.86 -14.63 10.31
C MET A 92 -14.06 -13.62 9.18
N GLY A 93 -12.98 -12.94 8.74
CA GLY A 93 -13.02 -12.04 7.59
C GLY A 93 -13.48 -12.74 6.31
N ALA A 94 -12.95 -13.94 6.03
CA ALA A 94 -13.35 -14.75 4.88
C ALA A 94 -14.82 -15.23 4.99
N ASN A 95 -15.26 -15.67 6.18
CA ASN A 95 -16.63 -16.08 6.40
C ASN A 95 -17.61 -14.93 6.22
N TYR A 96 -17.26 -13.76 6.72
CA TYR A 96 -18.06 -12.54 6.54
C TYR A 96 -18.11 -12.13 5.06
N ARG A 97 -16.94 -12.05 4.37
CA ARG A 97 -16.85 -11.68 2.96
C ARG A 97 -17.73 -12.53 2.05
N ARG A 98 -17.88 -13.81 2.36
CA ARG A 98 -18.73 -14.75 1.58
C ARG A 98 -20.23 -14.46 1.64
N GLN A 99 -20.69 -13.61 2.53
CA GLN A 99 -22.12 -13.26 2.67
C GLN A 99 -22.53 -12.14 1.69
N PHE A 100 -21.56 -11.54 0.98
CA PHE A 100 -21.75 -10.42 0.08
C PHE A 100 -21.09 -10.69 -1.27
N SER A 101 -21.53 -9.98 -2.30
CA SER A 101 -21.06 -10.17 -3.68
C SER A 101 -20.57 -8.88 -4.34
N PRO A 102 -19.82 -8.00 -3.66
CA PRO A 102 -19.23 -6.86 -4.35
C PRO A 102 -18.18 -7.34 -5.36
N LYS A 103 -17.96 -6.55 -6.41
CA LYS A 103 -16.81 -6.73 -7.28
C LYS A 103 -15.55 -6.26 -6.58
N VAL A 104 -14.51 -7.09 -6.53
CA VAL A 104 -13.28 -6.83 -5.76
C VAL A 104 -12.08 -6.75 -6.68
N VAL A 105 -11.28 -5.68 -6.53
CA VAL A 105 -9.95 -5.56 -7.13
C VAL A 105 -8.90 -5.76 -6.04
N GLY A 106 -8.05 -6.77 -6.21
CA GLY A 106 -6.88 -7.00 -5.35
C GLY A 106 -5.64 -6.32 -5.93
N VAL A 107 -4.87 -5.60 -5.11
CA VAL A 107 -3.68 -4.87 -5.54
C VAL A 107 -2.47 -5.29 -4.72
N THR A 108 -1.42 -5.79 -5.38
CA THR A 108 -0.11 -6.04 -4.76
C THR A 108 1.03 -5.50 -5.62
N GLY A 109 2.26 -5.64 -5.16
CA GLY A 109 3.47 -5.19 -5.84
C GLY A 109 4.56 -4.76 -4.85
N SER A 110 5.78 -4.54 -5.32
CA SER A 110 6.85 -4.03 -4.47
C SER A 110 6.69 -2.54 -4.17
N VAL A 111 6.38 -1.75 -5.20
CA VAL A 111 6.13 -0.30 -5.14
C VAL A 111 4.80 0.00 -5.83
N GLY A 112 4.16 1.12 -5.50
CA GLY A 112 2.97 1.60 -6.19
C GLY A 112 1.63 1.07 -5.66
N LYS A 113 1.58 0.04 -4.80
CA LYS A 113 0.35 -0.58 -4.28
C LYS A 113 -0.70 0.43 -3.81
N THR A 114 -0.32 1.31 -2.89
CA THR A 114 -1.28 2.26 -2.28
C THR A 114 -1.76 3.29 -3.30
N THR A 115 -0.86 3.79 -4.16
CA THR A 115 -1.25 4.75 -5.21
C THR A 115 -2.16 4.09 -6.24
N THR A 116 -1.82 2.87 -6.70
CA THR A 116 -2.68 2.09 -7.61
C THR A 116 -4.04 1.80 -6.97
N LYS A 117 -4.09 1.39 -5.70
CA LYS A 117 -5.35 1.23 -4.95
C LYS A 117 -6.18 2.52 -4.95
N GLN A 118 -5.56 3.66 -4.68
CA GLN A 118 -6.27 4.95 -4.66
C GLN A 118 -6.74 5.37 -6.05
N MET A 119 -5.93 5.17 -7.09
CA MET A 119 -6.32 5.42 -8.48
C MET A 119 -7.44 4.48 -8.94
N THR A 120 -7.36 3.18 -8.58
CA THR A 120 -8.42 2.21 -8.85
C THR A 120 -9.73 2.61 -8.14
N TYR A 121 -9.63 3.06 -6.89
CA TYR A 121 -10.79 3.58 -6.17
C TYR A 121 -11.40 4.80 -6.88
N ALA A 122 -10.57 5.77 -7.27
CA ALA A 122 -11.04 6.95 -8.00
C ALA A 122 -11.69 6.58 -9.35
N ALA A 123 -11.11 5.63 -10.07
CA ALA A 123 -11.63 5.10 -11.33
C ALA A 123 -13.02 4.45 -11.19
N ILE A 124 -13.29 3.80 -10.05
CA ILE A 124 -14.49 2.96 -9.84
C ILE A 124 -15.57 3.70 -9.03
N ALA A 125 -15.20 4.60 -8.11
CA ALA A 125 -16.12 5.22 -7.15
C ALA A 125 -17.35 5.92 -7.77
N GLY A 126 -17.24 6.37 -9.03
CA GLY A 126 -18.37 6.96 -9.76
C GLY A 126 -19.41 5.96 -10.26
N PHE A 127 -19.17 4.64 -10.14
CA PHE A 127 -20.09 3.60 -10.65
C PHE A 127 -21.01 3.02 -9.57
N GLY A 128 -20.64 3.12 -8.29
CA GLY A 128 -21.44 2.59 -7.18
C GLY A 128 -20.74 2.72 -5.85
N ASN A 129 -21.39 2.24 -4.81
CA ASN A 129 -20.84 2.30 -3.46
C ASN A 129 -19.55 1.46 -3.35
N THR A 130 -18.43 2.15 -3.24
CA THR A 130 -17.09 1.59 -3.31
C THR A 130 -16.37 1.77 -1.98
N ILE A 131 -15.81 0.69 -1.44
CA ILE A 131 -14.90 0.73 -0.30
C ILE A 131 -13.46 0.44 -0.75
N LYS A 132 -12.50 0.81 0.08
CA LYS A 132 -11.07 0.48 -0.14
C LYS A 132 -10.37 0.17 1.17
N THR A 133 -9.21 -0.47 1.10
CA THR A 133 -8.31 -0.60 2.24
C THR A 133 -7.91 0.78 2.75
N GLU A 134 -8.15 1.04 4.03
CA GLU A 134 -7.74 2.28 4.69
C GLU A 134 -6.30 2.19 5.22
N GLY A 135 -5.59 3.31 5.11
CA GLY A 135 -4.20 3.40 5.59
C GLY A 135 -3.33 2.26 5.05
N ASN A 136 -2.70 1.54 5.96
CA ASN A 136 -1.86 0.37 5.73
C ASN A 136 -2.49 -0.95 6.20
N GLN A 137 -3.82 -1.05 6.25
CA GLN A 137 -4.55 -2.25 6.66
C GLN A 137 -4.50 -3.34 5.57
N ASN A 138 -3.30 -3.69 5.12
CA ASN A 138 -3.01 -4.55 3.97
C ASN A 138 -2.39 -5.90 4.34
N ASN A 139 -2.37 -6.24 5.62
CA ASN A 139 -1.85 -7.49 6.18
C ASN A 139 -2.98 -8.38 6.77
N GLU A 140 -2.61 -9.50 7.40
CA GLU A 140 -3.54 -10.49 7.95
C GLU A 140 -4.41 -9.99 9.13
N LEU A 141 -4.09 -8.84 9.71
CA LEU A 141 -4.95 -8.16 10.69
C LEU A 141 -5.81 -7.08 10.01
N GLY A 142 -5.24 -6.32 9.09
CA GLY A 142 -5.89 -5.18 8.47
C GLY A 142 -6.90 -5.55 7.38
N LEU A 143 -6.59 -6.56 6.55
CA LEU A 143 -7.49 -6.97 5.47
C LEU A 143 -8.84 -7.51 6.00
N PRO A 144 -8.91 -8.36 7.04
CA PRO A 144 -10.20 -8.74 7.64
C PRO A 144 -11.03 -7.54 8.10
N ARG A 145 -10.40 -6.51 8.67
CA ARG A 145 -11.09 -5.26 9.04
C ARG A 145 -11.69 -4.54 7.83
N THR A 146 -11.00 -4.57 6.68
CA THR A 146 -11.56 -4.08 5.42
C THR A 146 -12.75 -4.94 4.98
N MET A 147 -12.67 -6.28 5.10
CA MET A 147 -13.79 -7.17 4.78
C MET A 147 -15.01 -6.90 5.64
N PHE A 148 -14.85 -6.67 6.94
CA PHE A 148 -15.95 -6.33 7.85
C PHE A 148 -16.66 -5.00 7.52
N ARG A 149 -16.08 -4.16 6.69
CA ARG A 149 -16.72 -2.93 6.19
C ARG A 149 -17.61 -3.15 4.96
N ILE A 150 -17.51 -4.30 4.32
CA ILE A 150 -18.44 -4.70 3.25
C ILE A 150 -19.84 -4.83 3.85
N GLY A 151 -20.83 -4.27 3.19
CA GLY A 151 -22.23 -4.37 3.56
C GLY A 151 -23.09 -4.67 2.33
N LYS A 152 -24.40 -4.76 2.53
CA LYS A 152 -25.37 -5.05 1.46
C LYS A 152 -25.34 -4.02 0.34
N GLU A 153 -25.02 -2.77 0.68
CA GLU A 153 -24.94 -1.66 -0.27
C GLU A 153 -23.58 -1.55 -0.98
N THR A 154 -22.59 -2.39 -0.59
CA THR A 154 -21.26 -2.33 -1.20
C THR A 154 -21.27 -3.02 -2.56
N GLU A 155 -21.02 -2.26 -3.62
CA GLU A 155 -20.95 -2.77 -4.98
C GLU A 155 -19.52 -3.09 -5.42
N TYR A 156 -18.54 -2.32 -4.93
CA TYR A 156 -17.14 -2.48 -5.28
C TYR A 156 -16.23 -2.41 -4.03
N ALA A 157 -15.10 -3.12 -4.10
CA ALA A 157 -14.05 -3.02 -3.09
C ALA A 157 -12.66 -3.03 -3.74
N VAL A 158 -11.77 -2.16 -3.30
CA VAL A 158 -10.38 -2.12 -3.75
C VAL A 158 -9.47 -2.47 -2.58
N VAL A 159 -8.80 -3.61 -2.65
CA VAL A 159 -8.11 -4.23 -1.51
C VAL A 159 -6.61 -4.29 -1.76
N GLU A 160 -5.85 -3.60 -0.92
CA GLU A 160 -4.39 -3.66 -0.95
C GLU A 160 -3.89 -4.89 -0.18
N MET A 161 -2.95 -5.63 -0.76
CA MET A 161 -2.34 -6.83 -0.19
C MET A 161 -0.83 -6.65 -0.08
N GLY A 162 -0.35 -6.50 1.15
CA GLY A 162 1.06 -6.42 1.50
C GLY A 162 1.59 -7.77 1.98
N MET A 163 2.92 -7.93 1.98
CA MET A 163 3.57 -9.13 2.50
C MET A 163 5.00 -8.83 2.94
N SER A 164 5.49 -9.62 3.88
CA SER A 164 6.89 -9.74 4.27
C SER A 164 7.44 -11.14 4.00
N HIS A 165 6.57 -12.17 3.97
CA HIS A 165 6.92 -13.57 3.77
C HIS A 165 6.01 -14.24 2.73
N ARG A 166 6.45 -15.40 2.23
CA ARG A 166 5.64 -16.23 1.35
C ARG A 166 4.40 -16.76 2.08
N GLY A 167 3.32 -16.97 1.32
CA GLY A 167 2.02 -17.48 1.80
C GLY A 167 1.12 -16.38 2.38
N GLU A 168 1.63 -15.17 2.63
CA GLU A 168 0.79 -14.09 3.16
C GLU A 168 -0.20 -13.58 2.10
N ILE A 169 0.26 -13.31 0.86
CA ILE A 169 -0.62 -12.86 -0.23
C ILE A 169 -1.67 -13.94 -0.57
N GLU A 170 -1.30 -15.23 -0.55
CA GLU A 170 -2.25 -16.33 -0.74
C GLU A 170 -3.41 -16.23 0.26
N ARG A 171 -3.09 -16.12 1.56
CA ARG A 171 -4.11 -16.02 2.61
C ARG A 171 -4.99 -14.78 2.45
N LEU A 172 -4.39 -13.63 2.15
CA LEU A 172 -5.10 -12.37 1.90
C LEU A 172 -6.04 -12.51 0.68
N SER A 173 -5.54 -13.06 -0.41
CA SER A 173 -6.31 -13.24 -1.65
C SER A 173 -7.48 -14.22 -1.47
N ARG A 174 -7.25 -15.36 -0.83
CA ARG A 174 -8.32 -16.32 -0.50
C ARG A 174 -9.38 -15.74 0.44
N CYS A 175 -9.01 -14.80 1.32
CA CYS A 175 -9.95 -14.08 2.16
C CYS A 175 -10.77 -13.07 1.36
N ALA A 176 -10.14 -12.21 0.59
CA ALA A 176 -10.79 -11.14 -0.17
C ALA A 176 -11.56 -11.64 -1.39
N ARG A 177 -11.10 -12.72 -2.05
CA ARG A 177 -11.65 -13.31 -3.28
C ARG A 177 -11.84 -12.24 -4.36
N PRO A 178 -10.74 -11.66 -4.88
CA PRO A 178 -10.83 -10.61 -5.89
C PRO A 178 -11.38 -11.17 -7.23
N ASP A 179 -12.09 -10.33 -7.98
CA ASP A 179 -12.53 -10.59 -9.35
C ASP A 179 -11.42 -10.22 -10.36
N VAL A 180 -10.54 -9.27 -9.99
CA VAL A 180 -9.38 -8.81 -10.77
C VAL A 180 -8.19 -8.68 -9.84
N GLY A 181 -7.02 -9.15 -10.27
CA GLY A 181 -5.74 -8.96 -9.57
C GLY A 181 -4.86 -7.93 -10.29
N ILE A 182 -4.11 -7.13 -9.52
CA ILE A 182 -3.08 -6.21 -10.04
C ILE A 182 -1.75 -6.53 -9.37
N ILE A 183 -0.69 -6.67 -10.16
CA ILE A 183 0.70 -6.67 -9.68
C ILE A 183 1.44 -5.51 -10.33
N THR A 184 1.79 -4.49 -9.52
CA THR A 184 2.36 -3.24 -10.04
C THR A 184 3.80 -3.38 -10.55
N CYS A 185 4.66 -4.05 -9.78
CA CYS A 185 6.05 -4.35 -10.17
C CYS A 185 6.72 -5.31 -9.18
N ILE A 186 7.87 -5.85 -9.57
CA ILE A 186 8.77 -6.68 -8.77
C ILE A 186 10.07 -5.91 -8.52
N GLY A 187 10.16 -5.28 -7.37
CA GLY A 187 11.39 -4.61 -6.90
C GLY A 187 12.08 -5.41 -5.80
N VAL A 188 12.95 -4.73 -5.05
CA VAL A 188 13.76 -5.34 -3.98
C VAL A 188 13.15 -5.21 -2.57
N SER A 189 11.90 -4.75 -2.45
CA SER A 189 11.23 -4.67 -1.13
C SER A 189 11.14 -6.06 -0.50
N HIS A 190 11.50 -6.16 0.79
CA HIS A 190 11.53 -7.41 1.56
C HIS A 190 12.51 -8.48 1.05
N ILE A 191 13.51 -8.08 0.26
CA ILE A 191 14.51 -9.01 -0.29
C ILE A 191 15.31 -9.71 0.82
N GLY A 192 15.51 -9.03 1.95
CA GLY A 192 16.14 -9.63 3.14
C GLY A 192 15.40 -10.86 3.67
N ASN A 193 14.08 -10.92 3.52
CA ASN A 193 13.25 -12.05 3.98
C ASN A 193 13.07 -13.12 2.88
N LEU A 194 13.05 -12.72 1.60
CA LEU A 194 12.69 -13.58 0.47
C LEU A 194 13.90 -14.04 -0.35
N GLY A 195 15.05 -13.39 -0.17
CA GLY A 195 16.35 -13.79 -0.74
C GLY A 195 16.56 -13.35 -2.19
N SER A 196 15.53 -13.28 -3.05
CA SER A 196 15.68 -12.86 -4.44
C SER A 196 14.42 -12.22 -5.03
N GLN A 197 14.56 -11.49 -6.15
CA GLN A 197 13.41 -10.91 -6.88
C GLN A 197 12.52 -11.99 -7.50
N GLU A 198 13.05 -13.14 -7.91
CA GLU A 198 12.27 -14.28 -8.38
C GLU A 198 11.36 -14.81 -7.27
N ASN A 199 11.84 -14.87 -6.04
CA ASN A 199 11.02 -15.28 -4.90
C ASN A 199 9.99 -14.22 -4.53
N ILE A 200 10.33 -12.93 -4.65
CA ILE A 200 9.38 -11.83 -4.51
C ILE A 200 8.28 -11.94 -5.57
N CYS A 201 8.64 -12.21 -6.82
CA CYS A 201 7.68 -12.43 -7.91
C CYS A 201 6.73 -13.60 -7.59
N LYS A 202 7.28 -14.75 -7.18
CA LYS A 202 6.47 -15.91 -6.77
C LYS A 202 5.51 -15.59 -5.62
N ALA A 203 5.97 -14.87 -4.61
CA ALA A 203 5.14 -14.47 -3.49
C ALA A 203 4.02 -13.50 -3.90
N LYS A 204 4.26 -12.59 -4.85
CA LYS A 204 3.20 -11.68 -5.35
C LYS A 204 2.22 -12.39 -6.26
N LEU A 205 2.64 -13.38 -7.02
CA LEU A 205 1.78 -14.24 -7.83
C LEU A 205 0.80 -15.07 -6.99
N GLU A 206 1.02 -15.22 -5.68
CA GLU A 206 0.05 -15.80 -4.75
C GLU A 206 -1.31 -15.07 -4.74
N ILE A 207 -1.39 -13.84 -5.30
CA ILE A 207 -2.68 -13.15 -5.49
C ILE A 207 -3.63 -13.95 -6.36
N CYS A 208 -3.11 -14.79 -7.25
CA CYS A 208 -3.91 -15.64 -8.14
C CYS A 208 -4.72 -16.69 -7.38
N GLU A 209 -4.31 -17.06 -6.15
CA GLU A 209 -4.95 -18.11 -5.37
C GLU A 209 -6.40 -17.78 -4.92
N GLY A 210 -6.77 -16.51 -4.91
CA GLY A 210 -8.13 -16.06 -4.63
C GLY A 210 -8.95 -15.69 -5.86
N LEU A 211 -8.32 -15.65 -7.04
CA LEU A 211 -8.96 -15.31 -8.30
C LEU A 211 -9.78 -16.49 -8.86
N PRO A 212 -10.98 -16.26 -9.40
CA PRO A 212 -11.74 -17.30 -10.09
C PRO A 212 -11.11 -17.65 -11.44
N ASN A 213 -11.53 -18.78 -12.00
CA ASN A 213 -11.10 -19.20 -13.35
C ASN A 213 -11.46 -18.15 -14.40
N GLY A 214 -10.50 -17.80 -15.25
CA GLY A 214 -10.64 -16.79 -16.29
C GLY A 214 -10.53 -15.34 -15.78
N ALA A 215 -10.24 -15.12 -14.49
CA ALA A 215 -10.13 -13.78 -13.96
C ALA A 215 -8.96 -12.99 -14.57
N PRO A 216 -9.14 -11.70 -14.85
CA PRO A 216 -8.06 -10.84 -15.31
C PRO A 216 -6.97 -10.66 -14.24
N LEU A 217 -5.71 -10.83 -14.65
CA LEU A 217 -4.53 -10.50 -13.87
C LEU A 217 -3.76 -9.38 -14.57
N VAL A 218 -3.88 -8.17 -14.06
CA VAL A 218 -3.24 -6.97 -14.62
C VAL A 218 -1.78 -6.91 -14.19
N LEU A 219 -0.87 -6.89 -15.16
CA LEU A 219 0.57 -7.07 -14.98
C LEU A 219 1.35 -5.96 -15.69
N ASN A 220 2.39 -5.46 -15.04
CA ASN A 220 3.33 -4.52 -15.63
C ASN A 220 4.20 -5.21 -16.70
N GLY A 221 3.99 -4.84 -17.96
CA GLY A 221 4.74 -5.36 -19.10
C GLY A 221 6.17 -4.86 -19.21
N ASP A 222 6.52 -3.78 -18.50
CA ASP A 222 7.87 -3.25 -18.43
C ASP A 222 8.73 -3.95 -17.37
N ASP A 223 8.12 -4.83 -16.58
CA ASP A 223 8.79 -5.57 -15.51
C ASP A 223 9.33 -6.92 -16.03
N PRO A 224 10.67 -7.12 -16.08
CA PRO A 224 11.26 -8.33 -16.64
C PRO A 224 10.93 -9.60 -15.83
N PHE A 225 10.73 -9.50 -14.51
CA PHE A 225 10.40 -10.64 -13.68
C PHE A 225 8.95 -11.09 -13.90
N LEU A 226 8.02 -10.15 -14.11
CA LEU A 226 6.63 -10.47 -14.45
C LEU A 226 6.55 -11.06 -15.86
N ARG A 227 7.28 -10.50 -16.83
CA ARG A 227 7.34 -11.04 -18.20
C ARG A 227 7.91 -12.45 -18.27
N ALA A 228 8.90 -12.77 -17.44
CA ALA A 228 9.52 -14.10 -17.39
C ALA A 228 8.74 -15.09 -16.50
N ALA A 229 7.75 -14.65 -15.75
CA ALA A 229 7.04 -15.49 -14.79
C ALA A 229 6.14 -16.52 -15.49
N LYS A 230 6.14 -17.76 -14.98
CA LYS A 230 5.14 -18.74 -15.34
C LYS A 230 3.84 -18.42 -14.60
N LEU A 231 2.86 -17.90 -15.33
CA LEU A 231 1.55 -17.57 -14.77
C LEU A 231 0.69 -18.82 -14.58
N PRO A 232 -0.20 -18.87 -13.57
CA PRO A 232 -1.19 -19.93 -13.41
C PRO A 232 -2.17 -19.97 -14.60
N GLU A 233 -2.53 -21.17 -15.07
CA GLU A 233 -3.39 -21.37 -16.24
C GLU A 233 -4.82 -20.85 -16.06
N HIS A 234 -5.27 -20.71 -14.80
CA HIS A 234 -6.64 -20.30 -14.50
C HIS A 234 -6.86 -18.77 -14.53
N VAL A 235 -5.81 -17.96 -14.74
CA VAL A 235 -5.93 -16.50 -14.85
C VAL A 235 -5.69 -16.03 -16.28
N HIS A 236 -6.28 -14.89 -16.63
CA HIS A 236 -6.08 -14.25 -17.93
C HIS A 236 -5.16 -13.03 -17.75
N PRO A 237 -3.92 -13.04 -18.29
CA PRO A 237 -3.02 -11.90 -18.16
C PRO A 237 -3.49 -10.72 -19.01
N VAL A 238 -3.44 -9.53 -18.42
CA VAL A 238 -3.68 -8.24 -19.08
C VAL A 238 -2.43 -7.37 -18.85
N TRP A 239 -1.70 -7.09 -19.90
CA TRP A 239 -0.44 -6.39 -19.82
C TRP A 239 -0.60 -4.89 -20.00
N PHE A 240 -0.03 -4.08 -19.09
CA PHE A 240 0.10 -2.65 -19.31
C PHE A 240 1.57 -2.24 -19.45
N SER A 241 1.86 -1.17 -20.20
CA SER A 241 3.23 -0.69 -20.45
C SER A 241 3.32 0.82 -20.68
N LEU A 242 4.50 1.39 -20.41
CA LEU A 242 4.87 2.77 -20.73
C LEU A 242 5.66 2.83 -22.05
N GLY A 243 5.05 2.48 -23.17
CA GLY A 243 5.63 2.61 -24.50
C GLY A 243 5.67 1.35 -25.37
N ASP A 244 5.30 0.16 -24.82
CA ASP A 244 5.14 -1.04 -25.66
C ASP A 244 3.71 -1.10 -26.21
N GLU A 245 3.53 -0.73 -27.47
CA GLU A 245 2.27 -0.77 -28.20
C GLU A 245 1.71 -2.21 -28.36
N ASN A 246 2.52 -3.23 -28.07
CA ASN A 246 2.06 -4.63 -28.05
C ASN A 246 1.45 -5.03 -26.68
N ALA A 247 1.44 -4.16 -25.69
CA ALA A 247 0.68 -4.40 -24.47
C ALA A 247 -0.83 -4.29 -24.71
N ASP A 248 -1.66 -4.84 -23.82
CA ASP A 248 -3.11 -4.71 -23.92
C ASP A 248 -3.55 -3.28 -23.67
N VAL A 249 -2.86 -2.59 -22.76
CA VAL A 249 -3.07 -1.18 -22.44
C VAL A 249 -1.71 -0.48 -22.38
N CYS A 250 -1.52 0.61 -23.14
CA CYS A 250 -0.26 1.35 -23.08
C CYS A 250 -0.44 2.86 -22.99
N ALA A 251 0.61 3.55 -22.52
CA ALA A 251 0.69 5.00 -22.50
C ALA A 251 1.81 5.48 -23.44
N LEU A 252 1.43 6.31 -24.41
CA LEU A 252 2.34 6.97 -25.35
C LEU A 252 2.34 8.49 -25.11
N ASN A 253 3.30 9.19 -25.70
CA ASN A 253 3.38 10.66 -25.66
C ASN A 253 3.28 11.22 -24.22
N ILE A 254 3.92 10.54 -23.27
CA ILE A 254 3.86 10.90 -21.85
C ILE A 254 4.61 12.22 -21.62
N ARG A 255 3.91 13.23 -21.09
CA ARG A 255 4.47 14.55 -20.76
C ARG A 255 4.05 14.98 -19.36
N GLN A 256 4.94 15.68 -18.68
CA GLN A 256 4.64 16.29 -17.39
C GLN A 256 4.07 17.68 -17.62
N GLU A 257 3.05 18.03 -16.85
CA GLU A 257 2.43 19.35 -16.80
C GLU A 257 2.54 19.91 -15.37
N ASP A 258 2.14 21.16 -15.15
CA ASP A 258 2.30 21.82 -13.84
C ASP A 258 1.52 21.12 -12.71
N ASP A 259 0.41 20.48 -13.04
CA ASP A 259 -0.51 19.86 -12.07
C ASP A 259 -0.60 18.32 -12.21
N GLY A 260 0.22 17.69 -13.08
CA GLY A 260 0.17 16.25 -13.24
C GLY A 260 0.88 15.69 -14.46
N MET A 261 0.37 14.57 -14.95
CA MET A 261 0.86 13.90 -16.14
C MET A 261 -0.24 13.79 -17.19
N THR A 262 0.11 14.07 -18.44
CA THR A 262 -0.76 13.84 -19.60
C THR A 262 -0.13 12.84 -20.54
N PHE A 263 -0.93 11.92 -21.08
CA PHE A 263 -0.47 10.87 -21.97
C PHE A 263 -1.58 10.40 -22.90
N THR A 264 -1.20 9.80 -24.01
CA THR A 264 -2.12 9.08 -24.91
C THR A 264 -2.29 7.68 -24.39
N LEU A 265 -3.51 7.31 -23.98
CA LEU A 265 -3.87 5.96 -23.58
C LEU A 265 -4.35 5.20 -24.81
N GLU A 266 -3.75 4.03 -25.06
CA GLU A 266 -4.21 3.07 -26.06
C GLU A 266 -4.63 1.77 -25.34
N ASP A 267 -5.81 1.28 -25.62
CA ASP A 267 -6.36 0.00 -25.18
C ASP A 267 -6.82 -0.77 -26.40
N ARG A 268 -6.44 -2.03 -26.55
CA ARG A 268 -6.84 -2.87 -27.69
C ARG A 268 -8.34 -3.06 -27.85
N GLU A 269 -9.09 -2.84 -26.79
CA GLU A 269 -10.55 -3.04 -26.75
C GLU A 269 -11.32 -1.74 -26.84
N GLU A 270 -10.64 -0.56 -26.77
CA GLU A 270 -11.27 0.75 -26.68
C GLU A 270 -10.59 1.77 -27.61
N ASP A 271 -11.24 2.91 -27.82
CA ASP A 271 -10.67 4.01 -28.60
C ASP A 271 -9.47 4.68 -27.88
N THR A 272 -8.46 5.06 -28.67
CA THR A 272 -7.33 5.87 -28.19
C THR A 272 -7.80 7.21 -27.62
N THR A 273 -7.34 7.57 -26.43
CA THR A 273 -7.83 8.76 -25.72
C THR A 273 -6.67 9.48 -25.01
N GLU A 274 -6.65 10.80 -25.05
CA GLU A 274 -5.74 11.58 -24.19
C GLU A 274 -6.26 11.59 -22.75
N VAL A 275 -5.39 11.32 -21.80
CA VAL A 275 -5.69 11.20 -20.37
C VAL A 275 -4.79 12.12 -19.58
N HIS A 276 -5.38 12.91 -18.67
CA HIS A 276 -4.67 13.68 -17.66
C HIS A 276 -4.93 13.08 -16.28
N ILE A 277 -3.86 12.91 -15.48
CA ILE A 277 -3.94 12.51 -14.07
C ILE A 277 -3.25 13.55 -13.19
N PRO A 278 -3.84 13.98 -12.06
CA PRO A 278 -3.25 14.95 -11.14
C PRO A 278 -2.22 14.28 -10.21
N ALA A 279 -1.18 13.69 -10.81
CA ALA A 279 -0.09 13.00 -10.12
C ALA A 279 1.18 13.08 -10.95
N MET A 280 2.28 13.47 -10.34
CA MET A 280 3.58 13.67 -11.00
C MET A 280 4.33 12.34 -11.20
N GLY A 281 5.11 12.28 -12.30
CA GLY A 281 6.07 11.22 -12.58
C GLY A 281 5.50 10.02 -13.34
N ARG A 282 6.32 9.49 -14.24
CA ARG A 282 5.97 8.37 -15.13
C ARG A 282 5.48 7.12 -14.41
N HIS A 283 5.97 6.84 -13.19
CA HIS A 283 5.50 5.72 -12.39
C HIS A 283 4.02 5.86 -11.97
N ASN A 284 3.49 7.08 -11.87
CA ASN A 284 2.07 7.30 -11.63
C ASN A 284 1.23 7.11 -12.89
N VAL A 285 1.79 7.32 -14.07
CA VAL A 285 1.15 6.90 -15.33
C VAL A 285 1.00 5.37 -15.35
N ALA A 286 2.03 4.60 -14.97
CA ALA A 286 1.96 3.14 -14.86
C ALA A 286 0.89 2.69 -13.84
N ASN A 287 0.81 3.35 -12.67
CA ASN A 287 -0.23 3.09 -11.68
C ASN A 287 -1.65 3.37 -12.23
N ALA A 288 -1.79 4.44 -13.03
CA ALA A 288 -3.06 4.79 -13.67
C ALA A 288 -3.47 3.79 -14.75
N LEU A 289 -2.51 3.31 -15.57
CA LEU A 289 -2.78 2.25 -16.55
C LEU A 289 -3.25 0.96 -15.86
N ALA A 290 -2.60 0.55 -14.77
CA ALA A 290 -3.01 -0.61 -14.00
C ALA A 290 -4.43 -0.46 -13.44
N ALA A 291 -4.76 0.73 -12.90
CA ALA A 291 -6.08 1.04 -12.39
C ALA A 291 -7.14 1.05 -13.49
N TYR A 292 -6.83 1.66 -14.63
CA TYR A 292 -7.69 1.69 -15.82
C TYR A 292 -7.97 0.27 -16.32
N ALA A 293 -6.90 -0.51 -16.57
CA ALA A 293 -7.03 -1.89 -17.05
C ALA A 293 -7.90 -2.73 -16.11
N ALA A 294 -7.71 -2.64 -14.80
CA ALA A 294 -8.51 -3.38 -13.83
C ALA A 294 -9.98 -2.97 -13.87
N ALA A 295 -10.28 -1.67 -13.95
CA ALA A 295 -11.65 -1.16 -13.98
C ALA A 295 -12.38 -1.55 -15.29
N THR A 296 -11.74 -1.43 -16.44
CA THR A 296 -12.35 -1.80 -17.73
C THR A 296 -12.55 -3.31 -17.83
N ARG A 297 -11.65 -4.13 -17.29
CA ARG A 297 -11.79 -5.61 -17.23
C ARG A 297 -12.82 -6.08 -16.18
N LEU A 298 -13.33 -5.19 -15.32
CA LEU A 298 -14.57 -5.41 -14.56
C LEU A 298 -15.84 -5.11 -15.39
N GLY A 299 -15.70 -4.66 -16.64
CA GLY A 299 -16.81 -4.28 -17.52
C GLY A 299 -17.28 -2.84 -17.34
N LEU A 300 -16.47 -1.97 -16.70
CA LEU A 300 -16.82 -0.57 -16.49
C LEU A 300 -16.48 0.28 -17.72
N ASN A 301 -17.33 1.27 -18.02
CA ASN A 301 -17.16 2.12 -19.20
C ASN A 301 -15.87 2.95 -19.14
N ALA A 302 -15.00 2.81 -20.14
CA ALA A 302 -13.67 3.39 -20.22
C ALA A 302 -13.68 4.94 -20.04
N LYS A 303 -14.59 5.66 -20.68
CA LYS A 303 -14.66 7.14 -20.57
C LYS A 303 -14.97 7.60 -19.15
N ARG A 304 -15.85 6.90 -18.44
CA ARG A 304 -16.16 7.19 -17.03
C ARG A 304 -15.01 6.78 -16.10
N VAL A 305 -14.30 5.71 -16.40
CA VAL A 305 -13.08 5.28 -15.68
C VAL A 305 -12.00 6.38 -15.80
N ILE A 306 -11.76 6.90 -17.00
CA ILE A 306 -10.81 8.01 -17.24
C ILE A 306 -11.23 9.26 -16.47
N ALA A 307 -12.52 9.63 -16.51
CA ALA A 307 -13.03 10.76 -15.74
C ALA A 307 -12.81 10.59 -14.22
N GLY A 308 -12.93 9.36 -13.71
CA GLY A 308 -12.60 9.04 -12.32
C GLY A 308 -11.12 9.21 -12.01
N LEU A 309 -10.23 8.74 -12.89
CA LEU A 309 -8.77 8.90 -12.75
C LEU A 309 -8.37 10.38 -12.72
N SER A 310 -9.00 11.23 -13.53
CA SER A 310 -8.75 12.68 -13.53
C SER A 310 -9.20 13.38 -12.23
N GLN A 311 -10.00 12.71 -11.39
CA GLN A 311 -10.39 13.19 -10.05
C GLN A 311 -9.53 12.58 -8.93
N PHE A 312 -8.47 11.85 -9.28
CA PHE A 312 -7.58 11.26 -8.28
C PHE A 312 -7.02 12.33 -7.35
N GLN A 313 -6.94 12.00 -6.07
CA GLN A 313 -6.31 12.86 -5.07
C GLN A 313 -5.21 12.09 -4.35
N GLN A 314 -4.02 12.66 -4.33
CA GLN A 314 -2.90 12.13 -3.57
C GLN A 314 -3.26 12.11 -2.08
N THR A 315 -2.98 11.01 -1.41
CA THR A 315 -3.31 10.86 0.01
C THR A 315 -2.07 10.45 0.82
N GLY A 316 -2.02 10.92 2.05
CA GLY A 316 -0.91 10.64 2.96
C GLY A 316 0.39 11.36 2.55
N MET A 317 1.52 10.86 3.06
CA MET A 317 2.88 11.39 2.78
C MET A 317 3.48 10.66 1.55
N ARG A 318 2.81 10.76 0.40
CA ARG A 318 3.22 10.15 -0.88
C ARG A 318 3.17 11.19 -1.96
N GLN A 319 4.31 11.86 -2.20
CA GLN A 319 4.45 12.95 -3.19
C GLN A 319 3.44 14.10 -3.01
N LYS A 320 3.04 14.36 -1.76
CA LYS A 320 2.18 15.50 -1.45
C LYS A 320 3.02 16.78 -1.51
N VAL A 321 2.63 17.71 -2.37
CA VAL A 321 3.26 19.02 -2.46
C VAL A 321 2.65 19.97 -1.44
N VAL A 322 3.51 20.58 -0.61
CA VAL A 322 3.14 21.59 0.39
C VAL A 322 3.93 22.87 0.11
N HIS A 323 3.23 23.95 -0.18
CA HIS A 323 3.87 25.27 -0.34
C HIS A 323 4.10 25.92 1.04
N SER A 324 5.33 26.16 1.41
CA SER A 324 5.68 26.76 2.70
C SER A 324 6.89 27.67 2.58
N LYS A 325 6.84 28.87 3.16
CA LYS A 325 7.97 29.83 3.22
C LYS A 325 8.57 30.18 1.84
N GLY A 326 7.75 30.09 0.78
CA GLY A 326 8.18 30.35 -0.59
C GLY A 326 8.92 29.18 -1.24
N VAL A 327 8.93 28.01 -0.64
CA VAL A 327 9.50 26.78 -1.18
C VAL A 327 8.43 25.70 -1.31
N ASP A 328 8.68 24.77 -2.21
CA ASP A 328 7.82 23.60 -2.41
C ASP A 328 8.41 22.39 -1.69
N VAL A 329 7.64 21.78 -0.79
CA VAL A 329 8.05 20.56 -0.08
C VAL A 329 7.26 19.38 -0.61
N ILE A 330 7.95 18.41 -1.20
CA ILE A 330 7.38 17.16 -1.69
C ILE A 330 7.51 16.12 -0.58
N GLU A 331 6.41 15.93 0.16
CA GLU A 331 6.32 14.95 1.23
C GLU A 331 6.13 13.54 0.66
N ASP A 332 7.19 12.75 0.59
CA ASP A 332 7.19 11.35 0.13
C ASP A 332 7.84 10.41 1.15
N CYS A 333 7.60 10.67 2.44
CA CYS A 333 8.26 10.00 3.56
C CYS A 333 7.42 8.92 4.24
N TYR A 334 6.42 8.36 3.56
CA TYR A 334 5.66 7.23 4.11
C TYR A 334 6.51 5.94 4.15
N ASN A 335 7.24 5.63 3.09
CA ASN A 335 8.17 4.50 3.01
C ASN A 335 9.21 4.71 1.91
N ALA A 336 10.34 4.00 2.01
CA ALA A 336 11.40 4.02 1.01
C ALA A 336 12.01 2.64 0.77
N ASN A 337 12.39 2.41 -0.48
CA ASN A 337 13.25 1.34 -0.95
C ASN A 337 13.99 1.85 -2.20
N PRO A 338 15.01 1.16 -2.71
CA PRO A 338 15.82 1.63 -3.84
C PRO A 338 15.00 2.04 -5.06
N ASP A 339 14.01 1.24 -5.45
CA ASP A 339 13.17 1.51 -6.63
C ASP A 339 12.34 2.79 -6.45
N SER A 340 11.74 2.96 -5.26
CA SER A 340 10.93 4.14 -4.94
C SER A 340 11.78 5.40 -4.76
N MET A 341 13.03 5.28 -4.27
CA MET A 341 14.00 6.39 -4.22
C MET A 341 14.37 6.85 -5.63
N LYS A 342 14.72 5.90 -6.51
CA LYS A 342 15.01 6.19 -7.92
C LYS A 342 13.84 6.89 -8.61
N ALA A 343 12.62 6.37 -8.44
CA ALA A 343 11.42 6.96 -9.03
C ALA A 343 11.14 8.38 -8.53
N ALA A 344 11.33 8.62 -7.22
CA ALA A 344 11.13 9.94 -6.62
C ALA A 344 12.20 10.95 -7.11
N LEU A 345 13.47 10.56 -7.17
CA LEU A 345 14.54 11.40 -7.67
C LEU A 345 14.36 11.71 -9.17
N ALA A 346 13.94 10.73 -9.98
CA ALA A 346 13.65 10.93 -11.39
C ALA A 346 12.49 11.92 -11.61
N MET A 347 11.41 11.80 -10.83
CA MET A 347 10.30 12.77 -10.85
C MET A 347 10.78 14.15 -10.39
N PHE A 348 11.62 14.22 -9.35
CA PHE A 348 12.12 15.47 -8.79
C PHE A 348 13.06 16.22 -9.77
N LYS A 349 13.79 15.52 -10.64
CA LYS A 349 14.57 16.11 -11.71
C LYS A 349 13.73 16.98 -12.63
N GLU A 350 12.52 16.52 -12.96
CA GLU A 350 11.60 17.23 -13.86
C GLU A 350 10.74 18.27 -13.13
N TYR A 351 10.80 18.33 -11.79
CA TYR A 351 10.03 19.30 -11.01
C TYR A 351 10.55 20.74 -11.21
N PRO A 352 9.67 21.71 -11.54
CA PRO A 352 10.09 23.09 -11.79
C PRO A 352 10.52 23.79 -10.49
N CYS A 353 11.80 24.10 -10.34
CA CYS A 353 12.33 24.82 -9.18
C CYS A 353 13.67 25.47 -9.53
N LYS A 354 14.14 26.37 -8.66
CA LYS A 354 15.47 27.01 -8.80
C LYS A 354 16.60 26.07 -8.40
N ARG A 355 16.49 25.46 -7.22
CA ARG A 355 17.43 24.48 -6.70
C ARG A 355 16.69 23.30 -6.07
N ARG A 356 17.28 22.12 -6.19
CA ARG A 356 16.75 20.85 -5.69
C ARG A 356 17.42 20.47 -4.39
N PHE A 357 16.67 20.50 -3.29
CA PHE A 357 17.08 19.99 -1.98
C PHE A 357 16.48 18.60 -1.76
N ALA A 358 17.25 17.69 -1.19
CA ALA A 358 16.74 16.38 -0.80
C ALA A 358 17.05 16.10 0.66
N LEU A 359 16.03 15.67 1.41
CA LEU A 359 16.17 15.07 2.75
C LEU A 359 15.87 13.58 2.60
N LEU A 360 16.93 12.76 2.61
CA LEU A 360 16.83 11.32 2.43
C LEU A 360 17.23 10.60 3.71
N GLY A 361 16.38 9.67 4.17
CA GLY A 361 16.68 8.83 5.31
C GLY A 361 16.93 7.38 4.94
N ASP A 362 17.16 6.53 5.96
CA ASP A 362 17.42 5.12 5.78
C ASP A 362 16.30 4.40 5.04
N MET A 363 16.71 3.46 4.20
CA MET A 363 15.86 2.43 3.63
C MET A 363 16.01 1.16 4.48
N LEU A 364 14.97 0.82 5.24
CA LEU A 364 14.97 -0.34 6.13
C LEU A 364 14.63 -1.65 5.39
N GLU A 365 14.85 -2.79 6.04
CA GLU A 365 14.51 -4.14 5.55
C GLU A 365 15.27 -4.59 4.28
N LEU A 366 16.43 -3.99 3.99
CA LEU A 366 17.24 -4.34 2.83
C LEU A 366 18.23 -5.47 3.10
N GLY A 367 18.46 -5.85 4.37
CA GLY A 367 19.44 -6.88 4.71
C GLY A 367 20.84 -6.56 4.18
N GLU A 368 21.50 -7.54 3.57
CA GLU A 368 22.89 -7.44 3.10
C GLU A 368 23.09 -6.43 1.96
N ILE A 369 22.02 -6.09 1.20
CA ILE A 369 22.14 -5.12 0.10
C ILE A 369 22.09 -3.66 0.59
N SER A 370 21.82 -3.40 1.89
CA SER A 370 21.63 -2.05 2.43
C SER A 370 22.80 -1.11 2.10
N PRO A 371 24.07 -1.47 2.29
CA PRO A 371 25.20 -0.58 2.00
C PRO A 371 25.24 -0.12 0.53
N GLU A 372 25.16 -1.07 -0.39
CA GLU A 372 25.21 -0.78 -1.84
C GLU A 372 24.01 0.04 -2.31
N ALA A 373 22.82 -0.27 -1.77
CA ALA A 373 21.59 0.45 -2.09
C ALA A 373 21.67 1.93 -1.67
N HIS A 374 22.19 2.23 -0.49
CA HIS A 374 22.37 3.59 -0.01
C HIS A 374 23.43 4.36 -0.80
N GLU A 375 24.53 3.72 -1.16
CA GLU A 375 25.55 4.32 -2.06
C GLU A 375 24.96 4.62 -3.44
N THR A 376 24.15 3.71 -3.98
CA THR A 376 23.49 3.88 -5.27
C THR A 376 22.55 5.08 -5.26
N VAL A 377 21.75 5.24 -4.20
CA VAL A 377 20.86 6.41 -4.05
C VAL A 377 21.67 7.70 -3.97
N GLY A 378 22.82 7.73 -3.31
CA GLY A 378 23.71 8.89 -3.30
C GLY A 378 24.22 9.29 -4.67
N LYS A 379 24.64 8.31 -5.50
CA LYS A 379 25.04 8.53 -6.91
C LYS A 379 23.86 9.02 -7.75
N GLN A 380 22.68 8.42 -7.56
CA GLN A 380 21.46 8.83 -8.25
C GLN A 380 21.05 10.27 -7.90
N ALA A 381 21.25 10.72 -6.65
CA ALA A 381 20.97 12.11 -6.28
C ALA A 381 21.78 13.10 -7.13
N ALA A 382 23.06 12.79 -7.43
CA ALA A 382 23.87 13.58 -8.35
C ALA A 382 23.37 13.48 -9.82
N GLU A 383 23.08 12.29 -10.29
CA GLU A 383 22.59 12.03 -11.66
C GLU A 383 21.28 12.80 -11.95
N TYR A 384 20.40 12.86 -10.95
CA TYR A 384 19.12 13.53 -11.06
C TYR A 384 19.15 15.02 -10.64
N GLY A 385 20.35 15.59 -10.44
CA GLY A 385 20.55 17.02 -10.30
C GLY A 385 20.11 17.59 -8.96
N VAL A 386 20.28 16.84 -7.85
CA VAL A 386 20.13 17.38 -6.49
C VAL A 386 21.31 18.32 -6.21
N ASP A 387 21.00 19.56 -5.82
CA ASP A 387 22.01 20.60 -5.49
C ASP A 387 22.51 20.45 -4.05
N PHE A 388 21.61 20.08 -3.13
CA PHE A 388 21.93 19.93 -1.72
C PHE A 388 21.22 18.74 -1.10
N LEU A 389 21.96 17.85 -0.45
CA LEU A 389 21.44 16.63 0.17
C LEU A 389 21.68 16.64 1.68
N VAL A 390 20.60 16.45 2.44
CA VAL A 390 20.64 16.14 3.88
C VAL A 390 20.30 14.67 4.04
N ALA A 391 21.17 13.91 4.68
CA ALA A 391 20.97 12.50 4.96
C ALA A 391 20.75 12.27 6.45
N TYR A 392 19.70 11.53 6.81
CA TYR A 392 19.34 11.22 8.18
C TYR A 392 19.26 9.73 8.44
N GLY A 393 20.01 9.26 9.41
CA GLY A 393 20.08 7.86 9.81
C GLY A 393 21.44 7.21 9.57
N PRO A 394 21.74 6.10 10.27
CA PRO A 394 23.07 5.47 10.25
C PRO A 394 23.50 4.98 8.86
N GLU A 395 22.59 4.38 8.09
CA GLU A 395 22.89 3.89 6.74
C GLU A 395 22.88 5.03 5.70
N ALA A 396 22.06 6.06 5.88
CA ALA A 396 22.00 7.24 5.02
C ALA A 396 23.31 8.06 5.02
N LYS A 397 24.19 7.82 6.00
CA LYS A 397 25.56 8.34 5.97
C LYS A 397 26.30 7.93 4.70
N ARG A 398 26.09 6.72 4.20
CA ARG A 398 26.65 6.23 2.92
C ARG A 398 26.05 6.99 1.74
N THR A 399 24.77 7.31 1.78
CA THR A 399 24.09 8.13 0.77
C THR A 399 24.76 9.51 0.68
N ALA A 400 25.00 10.17 1.82
CA ALA A 400 25.67 11.47 1.85
C ALA A 400 27.11 11.39 1.30
N GLN A 401 27.88 10.37 1.67
CA GLN A 401 29.24 10.17 1.21
C GLN A 401 29.30 9.93 -0.29
N ALA A 402 28.42 9.07 -0.82
CA ALA A 402 28.37 8.77 -2.25
C ALA A 402 27.90 9.97 -3.07
N ALA A 403 26.93 10.75 -2.58
CA ALA A 403 26.48 11.98 -3.20
C ALA A 403 27.61 13.04 -3.23
N ALA A 404 28.34 13.21 -2.13
CA ALA A 404 29.48 14.13 -2.06
C ALA A 404 30.60 13.71 -3.01
N ALA A 405 30.91 12.44 -3.10
CA ALA A 405 31.90 11.90 -4.06
C ALA A 405 31.48 12.13 -5.52
N ALA A 406 30.18 12.21 -5.79
CA ALA A 406 29.59 12.50 -7.10
C ALA A 406 29.38 14.01 -7.36
N GLY A 407 29.80 14.90 -6.46
CA GLY A 407 29.80 16.35 -6.64
C GLY A 407 28.59 17.09 -6.05
N VAL A 408 27.71 16.42 -5.32
CA VAL A 408 26.58 17.06 -4.59
C VAL A 408 27.08 17.63 -3.27
N GLU A 409 26.66 18.85 -2.91
CA GLU A 409 26.87 19.32 -1.53
C GLU A 409 25.99 18.50 -0.59
N ALA A 410 26.59 17.61 0.21
CA ALA A 410 25.86 16.68 1.06
C ALA A 410 26.29 16.79 2.53
N ARG A 411 25.33 16.61 3.45
CA ARG A 411 25.55 16.58 4.88
C ARG A 411 24.79 15.42 5.51
N HIS A 412 25.44 14.69 6.41
CA HIS A 412 24.80 13.75 7.30
C HIS A 412 24.49 14.44 8.63
N VAL A 413 23.33 14.15 9.18
CA VAL A 413 22.83 14.71 10.45
C VAL A 413 22.26 13.59 11.34
N ASP A 414 22.34 13.78 12.66
CA ASP A 414 21.94 12.76 13.65
C ASP A 414 20.59 13.07 14.32
N THR A 415 20.06 14.29 14.13
CA THR A 415 18.81 14.70 14.76
C THR A 415 17.84 15.35 13.79
N TYR A 416 16.53 15.22 14.07
CA TYR A 416 15.48 15.90 13.29
C TYR A 416 15.64 17.43 13.31
N ARG A 417 16.06 17.99 14.46
CA ARG A 417 16.27 19.42 14.62
C ARG A 417 17.41 19.93 13.73
N GLU A 418 18.55 19.25 13.76
CA GLU A 418 19.70 19.59 12.91
C GLU A 418 19.36 19.56 11.42
N ALA A 419 18.58 18.54 10.99
CA ALA A 419 18.08 18.47 9.62
C ALA A 419 17.22 19.69 9.24
N ALA A 420 16.27 20.05 10.10
CA ALA A 420 15.37 21.18 9.86
C ALA A 420 16.11 22.52 9.84
N GLU A 421 17.00 22.76 10.83
CA GLU A 421 17.80 23.98 10.92
C GLU A 421 18.72 24.16 9.70
N LEU A 422 19.36 23.08 9.24
CA LEU A 422 20.22 23.11 8.09
C LEU A 422 19.44 23.45 6.79
N LEU A 423 18.25 22.87 6.60
CA LEU A 423 17.37 23.17 5.48
C LEU A 423 16.88 24.63 5.54
N LEU A 424 16.42 25.11 6.70
CA LEU A 424 15.95 26.47 6.91
C LEU A 424 17.05 27.51 6.64
N ALA A 425 18.29 27.22 7.03
CA ALA A 425 19.43 28.11 6.83
C ALA A 425 19.86 28.23 5.35
N ARG A 426 19.59 27.19 4.53
CA ARG A 426 20.10 27.09 3.16
C ARG A 426 19.06 27.39 2.08
N MET A 427 17.79 27.03 2.31
CA MET A 427 16.73 27.17 1.32
C MET A 427 16.27 28.61 1.14
N GLN A 428 15.91 28.95 -0.07
CA GLN A 428 15.43 30.27 -0.49
C GLN A 428 14.13 30.13 -1.29
N PRO A 429 13.34 31.21 -1.43
CA PRO A 429 12.13 31.19 -2.24
C PRO A 429 12.37 30.74 -3.68
N GLY A 430 11.60 29.76 -4.13
CA GLY A 430 11.68 29.11 -5.41
C GLY A 430 12.50 27.81 -5.41
N ASP A 431 13.09 27.41 -4.29
CA ASP A 431 13.69 26.08 -4.13
C ASP A 431 12.60 25.02 -3.90
N ALA A 432 12.93 23.75 -4.17
CA ALA A 432 12.09 22.62 -3.81
C ALA A 432 12.83 21.63 -2.92
N LEU A 433 12.11 20.93 -2.06
CA LEU A 433 12.60 19.90 -1.13
C LEU A 433 11.88 18.58 -1.36
N LEU A 434 12.60 17.53 -1.70
CA LEU A 434 12.10 16.17 -1.67
C LEU A 434 12.43 15.53 -0.31
N VAL A 435 11.43 14.97 0.39
CA VAL A 435 11.61 14.28 1.67
C VAL A 435 11.21 12.83 1.54
N LYS A 436 12.18 11.89 1.73
CA LYS A 436 11.91 10.47 1.55
C LYS A 436 12.73 9.58 2.48
N ALA A 437 12.04 8.64 3.16
CA ALA A 437 12.65 7.62 4.01
C ALA A 437 11.68 6.45 4.27
N SER A 438 12.19 5.37 4.84
CA SER A 438 11.36 4.32 5.42
C SER A 438 10.51 4.83 6.58
N ARG A 439 9.34 4.22 6.80
CA ARG A 439 8.36 4.65 7.82
C ARG A 439 8.97 4.79 9.22
N GLY A 440 9.87 3.88 9.59
CA GLY A 440 10.55 3.90 10.90
C GLY A 440 11.42 5.13 11.13
N MET A 441 11.82 5.86 10.08
CA MET A 441 12.63 7.07 10.19
C MET A 441 11.82 8.30 10.59
N ALA A 442 10.50 8.27 10.48
CA ALA A 442 9.56 9.31 10.93
C ALA A 442 9.97 10.74 10.52
N LEU A 443 10.36 10.94 9.23
CA LEU A 443 10.84 12.25 8.75
C LEU A 443 9.78 13.36 8.77
N GLU A 444 8.50 13.03 8.94
CA GLU A 444 7.47 14.04 9.25
C GLU A 444 7.81 14.90 10.48
N LYS A 445 8.60 14.39 11.43
CA LYS A 445 9.07 15.18 12.58
C LYS A 445 10.05 16.29 12.18
N VAL A 446 10.85 16.09 11.14
CA VAL A 446 11.68 17.17 10.55
C VAL A 446 10.77 18.22 9.94
N LEU A 447 9.74 17.78 9.20
CA LEU A 447 8.78 18.68 8.55
C LEU A 447 7.98 19.49 9.58
N GLU A 448 7.56 18.89 10.69
CA GLU A 448 6.89 19.61 11.79
C GLU A 448 7.76 20.75 12.33
N ILE A 449 9.06 20.51 12.53
CA ILE A 449 10.02 21.54 12.96
C ILE A 449 10.16 22.59 11.84
N PHE A 450 10.41 22.14 10.61
CA PHE A 450 10.60 23.01 9.45
C PHE A 450 9.42 23.96 9.21
N TYR A 451 8.17 23.48 9.36
CA TYR A 451 6.98 24.32 9.18
C TYR A 451 6.73 25.28 10.34
N ASN A 452 7.02 24.88 11.57
CA ASN A 452 6.67 25.65 12.78
C ASN A 452 7.72 26.70 13.16
N GLU A 453 8.99 26.53 12.77
CA GLU A 453 10.01 27.55 13.04
C GLU A 453 9.77 28.80 12.20
N LYS A 454 9.76 29.96 12.86
CA LYS A 454 9.71 31.29 12.18
C LYS A 454 11.09 31.58 11.57
N LYS A 455 11.12 31.96 10.30
CA LYS A 455 12.33 32.55 9.70
C LYS A 455 12.70 33.83 10.40
#